data_e6e2383f6c746d1f13c664945c48ce77
#
_entry.id   e6e2383f6c746d1f13c664945c48ce77
#
_cell.length_a   1.000
_cell.length_b   1.000
_cell.length_c   1.000
_cell.angle_alpha   90.00
_cell.angle_beta   90.00
_cell.angle_gamma   90.00
#
_symmetry.space_group_name_H-M   'P 1'
#
loop_
_entity.id
_entity.type
_entity.pdbx_description
1 polymer ?
#
loop_
_entity_poly.entity_id
_entity_poly.type
_entity_poly.pdbx_seq_one_letter_code
_entity_poly.pdbx_strand_id
1 'polypeptide(L)'
;MGSINFEPWVGKNYSRRYHDKKILVLGESHYCDKELAKGGRCYPSCKKEQMDKACFSQTHDVVHEAVYEYNGQQYLRCFVTLERAVTGKELSQQEREDFWQSVIFYNYIQYALPGPGQSPNNEYWGKSEKAFVEMLEYYMPDYIIVWGARLYNGLPDLGGHALKLNVSDEYTADVWVYPIHGKNIPALKIYHPSMPRGKNWHFWHEVIAKFLETPLF
;
A
#
# COMPACT_ATOMS: atom_id res chain seq x y z
N MET A 1 -19.03 0.90 1.53
CA MET A 1 -17.88 0.16 2.04
C MET A 1 -17.97 0.09 3.57
N GLY A 2 -18.64 -0.94 4.09
CA GLY A 2 -18.99 -1.01 5.53
C GLY A 2 -17.90 -1.58 6.43
N SER A 3 -16.86 -2.19 5.86
CA SER A 3 -15.77 -2.81 6.62
C SER A 3 -14.49 -1.99 6.65
N ILE A 4 -14.40 -0.94 5.85
CA ILE A 4 -13.25 -0.04 5.77
C ILE A 4 -13.31 0.95 6.93
N ASN A 5 -12.27 0.96 7.77
CA ASN A 5 -12.13 1.89 8.89
C ASN A 5 -11.22 3.07 8.54
N PHE A 6 -10.13 2.82 7.79
CA PHE A 6 -9.23 3.85 7.30
C PHE A 6 -9.51 4.05 5.82
N GLU A 7 -10.10 5.20 5.47
CA GLU A 7 -10.45 5.50 4.09
C GLU A 7 -9.20 5.53 3.21
N PRO A 8 -9.21 4.89 2.03
CA PRO A 8 -8.07 4.92 1.14
C PRO A 8 -7.82 6.33 0.60
N TRP A 9 -6.57 6.68 0.38
CA TRP A 9 -6.24 7.77 -0.51
C TRP A 9 -6.59 7.37 -1.94
N VAL A 10 -7.49 8.10 -2.56
CA VAL A 10 -7.83 7.92 -3.97
C VAL A 10 -7.44 9.18 -4.71
N GLY A 11 -6.43 9.10 -5.54
CA GLY A 11 -5.97 10.23 -6.32
C GLY A 11 -7.07 10.77 -7.25
N LYS A 12 -7.20 12.09 -7.38
CA LYS A 12 -8.23 12.77 -8.20
C LYS A 12 -8.21 12.32 -9.67
N ASN A 13 -7.03 11.90 -10.13
CA ASN A 13 -6.81 11.45 -11.51
C ASN A 13 -6.74 9.91 -11.64
N TYR A 14 -7.09 9.15 -10.60
CA TYR A 14 -7.05 7.69 -10.64
C TYR A 14 -7.85 7.09 -11.80
N SER A 15 -8.99 7.70 -12.15
CA SER A 15 -9.78 7.29 -13.31
C SER A 15 -9.10 7.52 -14.66
N ARG A 16 -8.15 8.47 -14.72
CA ARG A 16 -7.32 8.75 -15.90
C ARG A 16 -6.14 7.83 -16.04
N ARG A 17 -5.87 7.01 -15.00
CA ARG A 17 -4.83 5.99 -14.93
C ARG A 17 -3.40 6.56 -14.95
N TYR A 18 -2.48 5.85 -14.30
CA TYR A 18 -1.05 6.09 -14.41
C TYR A 18 -0.49 5.27 -15.59
N HIS A 19 -0.06 5.92 -16.67
CA HIS A 19 0.36 5.23 -17.90
C HIS A 19 -0.65 4.15 -18.33
N ASP A 20 -1.93 4.52 -18.43
CA ASP A 20 -3.06 3.66 -18.79
C ASP A 20 -3.36 2.52 -17.81
N LYS A 21 -2.81 2.54 -16.60
CA LYS A 21 -2.98 1.51 -15.57
C LYS A 21 -3.57 2.08 -14.28
N LYS A 22 -4.53 1.39 -13.70
CA LYS A 22 -5.04 1.65 -12.35
C LYS A 22 -4.17 0.93 -11.34
N ILE A 23 -3.37 1.66 -10.57
CA ILE A 23 -2.44 1.11 -9.61
C ILE A 23 -2.95 1.32 -8.18
N LEU A 24 -3.01 0.22 -7.42
CA LEU A 24 -3.16 0.24 -5.97
C LEU A 24 -1.79 0.01 -5.32
N VAL A 25 -1.35 0.96 -4.53
CA VAL A 25 -0.21 0.80 -3.62
C VAL A 25 -0.76 0.31 -2.28
N LEU A 26 -0.33 -0.86 -1.85
CA LEU A 26 -0.81 -1.51 -0.63
C LEU A 26 0.26 -1.47 0.45
N GLY A 27 0.01 -0.69 1.52
CA GLY A 27 0.80 -0.65 2.74
C GLY A 27 0.23 -1.58 3.82
N GLU A 28 0.92 -1.73 4.94
CA GLU A 28 0.51 -2.66 5.99
C GLU A 28 -0.45 -2.06 7.01
N SER A 29 -0.05 -0.98 7.72
CA SER A 29 -0.78 -0.52 8.89
C SER A 29 -0.56 0.96 9.21
N HIS A 30 -1.49 1.52 9.96
CA HIS A 30 -1.37 2.81 10.63
C HIS A 30 -0.92 2.67 12.08
N TYR A 31 -0.43 3.75 12.66
CA TYR A 31 -0.05 3.84 14.06
C TYR A 31 -0.91 4.89 14.76
N CYS A 32 -1.37 4.58 15.97
CA CYS A 32 -1.99 5.59 16.82
C CYS A 32 -0.98 6.69 17.17
N ASP A 33 -1.42 7.94 17.18
CA ASP A 33 -0.63 9.02 17.72
C ASP A 33 -0.28 8.72 19.18
N LYS A 34 0.99 8.93 19.55
CA LYS A 34 1.49 8.66 20.91
C LYS A 34 0.78 9.47 21.97
N GLU A 35 0.27 10.64 21.64
CA GLU A 35 -0.51 11.46 22.58
C GLU A 35 -1.92 10.91 22.79
N LEU A 36 -2.53 10.38 21.77
CA LEU A 36 -3.78 9.62 21.89
C LEU A 36 -3.55 8.27 22.59
N ALA A 37 -2.35 7.67 22.46
CA ALA A 37 -1.99 6.42 23.12
C ALA A 37 -1.64 6.55 24.62
N LYS A 38 -1.23 7.71 25.11
CA LYS A 38 -0.89 7.97 26.54
C LYS A 38 -2.07 8.11 27.50
N GLY A 39 -3.15 7.54 27.19
CA GLY A 39 -4.44 7.62 27.92
C GLY A 39 -5.56 7.74 26.92
N GLY A 40 -5.22 7.63 25.64
CA GLY A 40 -6.15 7.63 24.54
C GLY A 40 -7.10 6.44 24.58
N ARG A 41 -8.23 6.64 23.94
CA ARG A 41 -9.36 5.69 23.90
C ARG A 41 -9.02 4.28 23.40
N CYS A 42 -7.89 4.14 22.72
CA CYS A 42 -7.52 2.91 22.02
C CYS A 42 -6.35 2.14 22.65
N TYR A 43 -5.72 2.65 23.71
CA TYR A 43 -4.61 1.93 24.34
C TYR A 43 -5.13 0.80 25.25
N PRO A 44 -4.52 -0.39 25.30
CA PRO A 44 -3.36 -0.86 24.51
C PRO A 44 -3.70 -1.42 23.12
N SER A 45 -4.96 -1.46 22.73
CA SER A 45 -5.39 -1.99 21.44
C SER A 45 -6.45 -1.10 20.77
N CYS A 46 -6.37 -0.97 19.45
CA CYS A 46 -7.36 -0.23 18.68
C CYS A 46 -8.72 -0.92 18.73
N LYS A 47 -9.77 -0.14 19.00
CA LYS A 47 -11.16 -0.60 19.07
C LYS A 47 -12.00 0.19 18.08
N LYS A 48 -12.70 -0.50 17.21
CA LYS A 48 -13.53 0.13 16.17
C LYS A 48 -14.55 1.11 16.74
N GLU A 49 -15.16 0.77 17.87
CA GLU A 49 -16.19 1.56 18.54
C GLU A 49 -15.64 2.89 19.12
N GLN A 50 -14.32 3.02 19.17
CA GLN A 50 -13.62 4.20 19.69
C GLN A 50 -12.98 5.04 18.58
N MET A 51 -13.04 4.58 17.32
CA MET A 51 -12.55 5.34 16.19
C MET A 51 -13.42 6.56 15.94
N ASP A 52 -12.78 7.66 15.59
CA ASP A 52 -13.42 8.90 15.21
C ASP A 52 -12.98 9.37 13.82
N LYS A 53 -13.40 10.56 13.43
CA LYS A 53 -13.09 11.13 12.12
C LYS A 53 -11.58 11.19 11.85
N ALA A 54 -10.78 11.52 12.86
CA ALA A 54 -9.32 11.58 12.71
C ALA A 54 -8.71 10.20 12.45
N CYS A 55 -9.28 9.12 13.01
CA CYS A 55 -8.86 7.77 12.67
C CYS A 55 -9.17 7.43 11.22
N PHE A 56 -10.38 7.76 10.76
CA PHE A 56 -10.80 7.43 9.38
C PHE A 56 -9.97 8.14 8.32
N SER A 57 -9.50 9.37 8.59
CA SER A 57 -8.70 10.17 7.66
C SER A 57 -7.20 9.84 7.66
N GLN A 58 -6.69 8.98 8.55
CA GLN A 58 -5.25 8.74 8.72
C GLN A 58 -4.50 8.42 7.41
N THR A 59 -5.12 7.68 6.48
CA THR A 59 -4.49 7.40 5.18
C THR A 59 -4.35 8.68 4.35
N HIS A 60 -5.39 9.52 4.36
CA HIS A 60 -5.37 10.81 3.67
C HIS A 60 -4.31 11.72 4.26
N ASP A 61 -4.25 11.81 5.60
CA ASP A 61 -3.35 12.71 6.32
C ASP A 61 -1.90 12.35 6.04
N VAL A 62 -1.52 11.06 6.13
CA VAL A 62 -0.12 10.64 5.88
C VAL A 62 0.30 10.78 4.42
N VAL A 63 -0.61 10.56 3.46
CA VAL A 63 -0.29 10.78 2.04
C VAL A 63 -0.21 12.28 1.74
N HIS A 64 -1.14 13.10 2.28
CA HIS A 64 -1.08 14.55 2.16
C HIS A 64 0.25 15.09 2.68
N GLU A 65 0.67 14.67 3.86
CA GLU A 65 1.94 15.07 4.47
C GLU A 65 3.14 14.63 3.62
N ALA A 66 3.12 13.40 3.07
CA ALA A 66 4.17 12.90 2.19
C ALA A 66 4.27 13.68 0.88
N VAL A 67 3.13 14.12 0.33
CA VAL A 67 3.06 14.83 -0.93
C VAL A 67 3.39 16.31 -0.78
N TYR A 68 2.80 17.00 0.21
CA TYR A 68 2.82 18.45 0.30
C TYR A 68 3.73 19.01 1.38
N GLU A 69 4.10 18.22 2.40
CA GLU A 69 4.80 18.70 3.60
C GLU A 69 6.14 17.97 3.82
N TYR A 70 6.53 17.05 2.91
CA TYR A 70 7.77 16.30 3.06
C TYR A 70 8.99 17.23 3.06
N ASN A 71 9.72 17.23 4.18
CA ASN A 71 10.96 17.95 4.39
C ASN A 71 12.02 17.06 5.09
N GLY A 72 12.14 15.80 4.63
CA GLY A 72 13.12 14.85 5.15
C GLY A 72 12.67 14.01 6.35
N GLN A 73 11.40 14.08 6.76
CA GLN A 73 10.85 13.25 7.84
C GLN A 73 11.09 11.77 7.58
N GLN A 74 11.66 11.07 8.58
CA GLN A 74 12.10 9.69 8.40
C GLN A 74 10.94 8.73 8.09
N TYR A 75 9.78 8.93 8.71
CA TYR A 75 8.62 8.06 8.52
C TYR A 75 7.98 8.23 7.14
N LEU A 76 8.15 9.37 6.48
CA LEU A 76 7.63 9.62 5.12
C LEU A 76 8.59 9.17 4.02
N ARG A 77 9.83 8.80 4.35
CA ARG A 77 10.82 8.35 3.34
C ARG A 77 10.36 7.15 2.53
N CYS A 78 9.50 6.30 3.11
CA CYS A 78 8.96 5.15 2.38
C CYS A 78 8.10 5.58 1.18
N PHE A 79 7.35 6.66 1.28
CA PHE A 79 6.58 7.24 0.18
C PHE A 79 7.48 7.75 -0.94
N VAL A 80 8.51 8.54 -0.57
CA VAL A 80 9.50 9.07 -1.53
C VAL A 80 10.30 7.96 -2.21
N THR A 81 10.67 6.92 -1.47
CA THR A 81 11.39 5.78 -2.03
C THR A 81 10.50 4.99 -2.99
N LEU A 82 9.21 4.82 -2.66
CA LEU A 82 8.27 4.14 -3.54
C LEU A 82 8.01 4.92 -4.83
N GLU A 83 7.75 6.23 -4.74
CA GLU A 83 7.52 7.05 -5.94
C GLU A 83 8.69 6.97 -6.91
N ARG A 84 9.94 7.00 -6.39
CA ARG A 84 11.16 6.79 -7.20
C ARG A 84 11.21 5.40 -7.81
N ALA A 85 10.85 4.38 -7.03
CA ALA A 85 10.82 3.01 -7.53
C ALA A 85 9.77 2.80 -8.63
N VAL A 86 8.61 3.46 -8.54
CA VAL A 86 7.58 3.36 -9.58
C VAL A 86 7.96 4.18 -10.81
N THR A 87 8.45 5.41 -10.62
CA THR A 87 8.67 6.38 -11.71
C THR A 87 10.06 6.30 -12.35
N GLY A 88 11.03 5.68 -11.68
CA GLY A 88 12.42 5.54 -12.15
C GLY A 88 13.27 6.81 -12.01
N LYS A 89 12.79 7.82 -11.27
CA LYS A 89 13.49 9.09 -11.09
C LYS A 89 13.15 9.78 -9.77
N GLU A 90 13.95 10.76 -9.42
CA GLU A 90 13.57 11.72 -8.38
C GLU A 90 12.53 12.70 -8.94
N LEU A 91 11.47 12.92 -8.16
CA LEU A 91 10.37 13.76 -8.60
C LEU A 91 10.52 15.19 -8.07
N SER A 92 10.21 16.16 -8.92
CA SER A 92 9.86 17.51 -8.47
C SER A 92 8.56 17.48 -7.66
N GLN A 93 8.25 18.59 -6.97
CA GLN A 93 7.01 18.68 -6.19
C GLN A 93 5.76 18.46 -7.04
N GLN A 94 5.70 19.03 -8.24
CA GLN A 94 4.56 18.85 -9.15
C GLN A 94 4.43 17.41 -9.64
N GLU A 95 5.56 16.78 -10.02
CA GLU A 95 5.55 15.38 -10.46
C GLU A 95 5.15 14.42 -9.35
N ARG A 96 5.54 14.70 -8.09
CA ARG A 96 5.09 13.97 -6.90
C ARG A 96 3.59 14.06 -6.73
N GLU A 97 3.05 15.27 -6.79
CA GLU A 97 1.61 15.48 -6.73
C GLU A 97 0.90 14.72 -7.85
N ASP A 98 1.34 14.86 -9.09
CA ASP A 98 0.76 14.19 -10.25
C ASP A 98 0.77 12.66 -10.09
N PHE A 99 1.87 12.09 -9.58
CA PHE A 99 1.98 10.66 -9.30
C PHE A 99 0.96 10.21 -8.25
N TRP A 100 0.95 10.82 -7.06
CA TRP A 100 0.05 10.42 -5.97
C TRP A 100 -1.42 10.71 -6.30
N GLN A 101 -1.70 11.71 -7.14
CA GLN A 101 -3.05 11.96 -7.65
C GLN A 101 -3.49 10.95 -8.72
N SER A 102 -2.62 10.09 -9.22
CA SER A 102 -2.94 9.08 -10.24
C SER A 102 -3.10 7.65 -9.70
N VAL A 103 -2.82 7.41 -8.41
CA VAL A 103 -2.83 6.09 -7.78
C VAL A 103 -3.77 6.05 -6.58
N ILE A 104 -4.07 4.84 -6.10
CA ILE A 104 -4.66 4.61 -4.78
C ILE A 104 -3.56 4.19 -3.82
N PHE A 105 -3.59 4.69 -2.58
CA PHE A 105 -2.85 4.15 -1.46
C PHE A 105 -3.81 3.67 -0.37
N TYR A 106 -3.57 2.47 0.14
CA TYR A 106 -4.38 1.85 1.18
C TYR A 106 -3.53 1.00 2.10
N ASN A 107 -3.79 1.03 3.40
CA ASN A 107 -3.19 0.10 4.36
C ASN A 107 -4.13 -1.07 4.64
N TYR A 108 -3.62 -2.29 4.49
CA TYR A 108 -4.41 -3.52 4.65
C TYR A 108 -5.02 -3.65 6.05
N ILE A 109 -4.21 -3.44 7.11
CA ILE A 109 -4.69 -3.57 8.49
C ILE A 109 -5.59 -2.38 8.84
N GLN A 110 -6.81 -2.68 9.21
CA GLN A 110 -7.86 -1.71 9.51
C GLN A 110 -7.97 -1.37 11.00
N TYR A 111 -6.87 -1.58 11.74
CA TYR A 111 -6.71 -1.27 13.16
C TYR A 111 -5.35 -0.61 13.36
N ALA A 112 -5.33 0.54 14.03
CA ALA A 112 -4.06 1.22 14.30
C ALA A 112 -3.22 0.45 15.31
N LEU A 113 -1.92 0.33 15.02
CA LEU A 113 -0.95 -0.27 15.93
C LEU A 113 -0.45 0.77 16.94
N PRO A 114 0.03 0.33 18.13
CA PRO A 114 0.53 1.25 19.16
C PRO A 114 1.76 2.07 18.77
N GLY A 115 2.51 1.62 17.74
CA GLY A 115 3.68 2.33 17.28
C GLY A 115 4.49 1.58 16.21
N PRO A 116 5.50 2.26 15.64
CA PRO A 116 6.36 1.67 14.61
C PRO A 116 7.07 0.40 15.12
N GLY A 117 7.30 -0.55 14.21
CA GLY A 117 7.98 -1.82 14.53
C GLY A 117 7.09 -2.87 15.20
N GLN A 118 5.87 -2.52 15.58
CA GLN A 118 4.88 -3.49 16.05
C GLN A 118 4.35 -4.35 14.90
N SER A 119 4.02 -5.60 15.22
CA SER A 119 3.36 -6.48 14.26
C SER A 119 1.87 -6.56 14.57
N PRO A 120 1.00 -6.55 13.55
CA PRO A 120 -0.40 -6.85 13.74
C PRO A 120 -0.58 -8.25 14.32
N ASN A 121 -1.55 -8.43 15.20
CA ASN A 121 -1.92 -9.75 15.68
C ASN A 121 -2.80 -10.48 14.65
N ASN A 122 -2.99 -11.79 14.83
CA ASN A 122 -3.78 -12.61 13.89
C ASN A 122 -5.23 -12.14 13.78
N GLU A 123 -5.79 -11.58 14.84
CA GLU A 123 -7.14 -11.03 14.84
C GLU A 123 -7.26 -9.83 13.88
N TYR A 124 -6.30 -8.91 13.91
CA TYR A 124 -6.29 -7.75 13.00
C TYR A 124 -6.10 -8.17 11.53
N TRP A 125 -5.27 -9.18 11.27
CA TRP A 125 -5.14 -9.75 9.94
C TRP A 125 -6.48 -10.27 9.41
N GLY A 126 -7.15 -11.16 10.15
CA GLY A 126 -8.42 -11.76 9.71
C GLY A 126 -9.56 -10.73 9.59
N LYS A 127 -9.67 -9.80 10.55
CA LYS A 127 -10.72 -8.76 10.50
C LYS A 127 -10.54 -7.75 9.35
N SER A 128 -9.34 -7.63 8.78
CA SER A 128 -9.05 -6.71 7.67
C SER A 128 -9.34 -7.30 6.30
N GLU A 129 -9.50 -8.62 6.20
CA GLU A 129 -9.73 -9.31 4.93
C GLU A 129 -10.97 -8.78 4.19
N LYS A 130 -12.10 -8.65 4.89
CA LYS A 130 -13.33 -8.17 4.29
C LYS A 130 -13.19 -6.76 3.70
N ALA A 131 -12.48 -5.87 4.41
CA ALA A 131 -12.22 -4.52 3.92
C ALA A 131 -11.32 -4.52 2.67
N PHE A 132 -10.35 -5.42 2.62
CA PHE A 132 -9.50 -5.59 1.43
C PHE A 132 -10.29 -6.09 0.22
N VAL A 133 -11.18 -7.07 0.41
CA VAL A 133 -12.09 -7.53 -0.66
C VAL A 133 -12.96 -6.38 -1.16
N GLU A 134 -13.62 -5.63 -0.25
CA GLU A 134 -14.43 -4.45 -0.61
C GLU A 134 -13.62 -3.41 -1.42
N MET A 135 -12.33 -3.22 -1.07
CA MET A 135 -11.42 -2.35 -1.82
C MET A 135 -11.18 -2.84 -3.25
N LEU A 136 -10.87 -4.14 -3.42
CA LEU A 136 -10.62 -4.72 -4.74
C LEU A 136 -11.87 -4.68 -5.62
N GLU A 137 -13.03 -5.04 -5.07
CA GLU A 137 -14.31 -5.05 -5.79
C GLU A 137 -14.74 -3.66 -6.23
N TYR A 138 -14.57 -2.64 -5.38
CA TYR A 138 -15.02 -1.29 -5.68
C TYR A 138 -14.11 -0.55 -6.66
N TYR A 139 -12.80 -0.61 -6.43
CA TYR A 139 -11.85 0.18 -7.23
C TYR A 139 -11.31 -0.58 -8.45
N MET A 140 -11.39 -1.91 -8.46
CA MET A 140 -10.96 -2.76 -9.57
C MET A 140 -9.60 -2.34 -10.14
N PRO A 141 -8.51 -2.29 -9.33
CA PRO A 141 -7.20 -1.93 -9.83
C PRO A 141 -6.74 -2.88 -10.93
N ASP A 142 -5.85 -2.42 -11.80
CA ASP A 142 -5.21 -3.29 -12.79
C ASP A 142 -4.00 -4.00 -12.19
N TYR A 143 -3.31 -3.33 -11.25
CA TYR A 143 -2.10 -3.81 -10.59
C TYR A 143 -2.09 -3.42 -9.11
N ILE A 144 -1.52 -4.29 -8.28
CA ILE A 144 -1.26 -4.01 -6.86
C ILE A 144 0.26 -4.06 -6.62
N ILE A 145 0.82 -3.02 -6.03
CA ILE A 145 2.20 -3.01 -5.53
C ILE A 145 2.13 -3.17 -4.02
N VAL A 146 2.55 -4.34 -3.53
CA VAL A 146 2.53 -4.68 -2.09
C VAL A 146 3.88 -4.34 -1.47
N TRP A 147 3.92 -3.30 -0.64
CA TRP A 147 5.17 -2.86 -0.04
C TRP A 147 5.47 -3.55 1.29
N GLY A 148 6.15 -4.66 1.20
CA GLY A 148 6.63 -5.42 2.35
C GLY A 148 6.36 -6.91 2.24
N ALA A 149 7.41 -7.71 2.45
CA ALA A 149 7.30 -9.15 2.38
C ALA A 149 6.37 -9.74 3.46
N ARG A 150 6.32 -9.13 4.67
CA ARG A 150 5.41 -9.55 5.73
C ARG A 150 3.96 -9.34 5.31
N LEU A 151 3.66 -8.15 4.79
CA LEU A 151 2.33 -7.84 4.27
C LEU A 151 1.93 -8.84 3.19
N TYR A 152 2.77 -8.99 2.15
CA TYR A 152 2.47 -9.91 1.04
C TYR A 152 2.18 -11.33 1.51
N ASN A 153 2.98 -11.86 2.44
CA ASN A 153 2.83 -13.22 2.96
C ASN A 153 1.60 -13.38 3.89
N GLY A 154 1.07 -12.29 4.44
CA GLY A 154 -0.10 -12.26 5.31
C GLY A 154 -1.41 -11.95 4.60
N LEU A 155 -1.38 -11.60 3.31
CA LEU A 155 -2.60 -11.35 2.54
C LEU A 155 -3.42 -12.61 2.35
N PRO A 156 -4.77 -12.51 2.28
CA PRO A 156 -5.65 -13.66 2.07
C PRO A 156 -5.48 -14.24 0.66
N ASP A 157 -5.75 -15.53 0.54
CA ASP A 157 -5.67 -16.28 -0.72
C ASP A 157 -6.76 -15.84 -1.74
N LEU A 158 -7.98 -15.71 -1.30
CA LEU A 158 -9.18 -15.35 -2.09
C LEU A 158 -9.37 -16.20 -3.37
N GLY A 159 -8.89 -17.45 -3.36
CA GLY A 159 -8.95 -18.35 -4.53
C GLY A 159 -7.97 -17.96 -5.65
N GLY A 160 -6.96 -17.19 -5.32
CA GLY A 160 -5.92 -16.75 -6.25
C GLY A 160 -4.85 -17.81 -6.52
N HIS A 161 -3.84 -17.41 -7.28
CA HIS A 161 -2.71 -18.27 -7.58
C HIS A 161 -1.40 -17.48 -7.68
N ALA A 162 -0.29 -18.17 -7.43
CA ALA A 162 1.04 -17.59 -7.52
C ALA A 162 1.54 -17.59 -8.97
N LEU A 163 2.20 -16.50 -9.35
CA LEU A 163 3.00 -16.39 -10.56
C LEU A 163 4.45 -15.99 -10.22
N LYS A 164 5.36 -16.30 -11.10
CA LYS A 164 6.75 -15.85 -11.06
C LYS A 164 7.02 -14.93 -12.24
N LEU A 165 7.44 -13.70 -11.94
CA LEU A 165 7.85 -12.74 -12.95
C LEU A 165 9.37 -12.77 -13.08
N ASN A 166 9.88 -13.23 -14.21
CA ASN A 166 11.30 -13.17 -14.53
C ASN A 166 11.69 -11.73 -14.87
N VAL A 167 12.44 -11.09 -13.98
CA VAL A 167 12.92 -9.72 -14.15
C VAL A 167 14.27 -9.72 -14.89
N SER A 168 15.18 -10.60 -14.47
CA SER A 168 16.49 -10.85 -15.11
C SER A 168 16.88 -12.32 -14.93
N ASP A 169 18.03 -12.71 -15.49
CA ASP A 169 18.58 -14.07 -15.31
C ASP A 169 18.86 -14.40 -13.83
N GLU A 170 19.09 -13.37 -13.00
CA GLU A 170 19.44 -13.54 -11.59
C GLU A 170 18.27 -13.28 -10.61
N TYR A 171 17.16 -12.72 -11.09
CA TYR A 171 16.07 -12.32 -10.21
C TYR A 171 14.68 -12.59 -10.77
N THR A 172 13.91 -13.29 -9.94
CA THR A 172 12.49 -13.57 -10.18
C THR A 172 11.66 -12.99 -9.04
N ALA A 173 10.65 -12.19 -9.38
CA ALA A 173 9.74 -11.59 -8.40
C ALA A 173 8.51 -12.45 -8.17
N ASP A 174 7.99 -12.43 -6.92
CA ASP A 174 6.75 -13.09 -6.55
C ASP A 174 5.55 -12.19 -6.91
N VAL A 175 4.58 -12.77 -7.58
CA VAL A 175 3.29 -12.15 -7.91
C VAL A 175 2.17 -13.07 -7.46
N TRP A 176 1.16 -12.53 -6.78
CA TRP A 176 -0.08 -13.22 -6.47
C TRP A 176 -1.21 -12.67 -7.35
N VAL A 177 -2.08 -13.50 -7.85
CA VAL A 177 -3.16 -13.08 -8.76
C VAL A 177 -4.50 -13.29 -8.09
N TYR A 178 -5.26 -12.20 -7.90
CA TYR A 178 -6.60 -12.22 -7.34
C TYR A 178 -7.66 -12.30 -8.44
N PRO A 179 -8.54 -13.34 -8.45
CA PRO A 179 -9.68 -13.42 -9.36
C PRO A 179 -10.89 -12.65 -8.80
N ILE A 180 -11.02 -11.37 -9.15
CA ILE A 180 -12.10 -10.50 -8.66
C ILE A 180 -13.07 -10.19 -9.80
N HIS A 181 -14.32 -10.61 -9.70
CA HIS A 181 -15.38 -10.37 -10.69
C HIS A 181 -14.97 -10.67 -12.13
N GLY A 182 -14.24 -11.77 -12.35
CA GLY A 182 -13.75 -12.19 -13.66
C GLY A 182 -12.54 -11.43 -14.18
N LYS A 183 -11.98 -10.51 -13.38
CA LYS A 183 -10.72 -9.83 -13.65
C LYS A 183 -9.59 -10.45 -12.84
N ASN A 184 -8.47 -10.75 -13.48
CA ASN A 184 -7.25 -11.13 -12.80
C ASN A 184 -6.49 -9.88 -12.37
N ILE A 185 -6.28 -9.70 -11.06
CA ILE A 185 -5.58 -8.55 -10.49
C ILE A 185 -4.25 -9.02 -9.90
N PRO A 186 -3.11 -8.78 -10.57
CA PRO A 186 -1.81 -9.18 -10.08
C PRO A 186 -1.32 -8.26 -8.96
N ALA A 187 -0.70 -8.84 -7.94
CA ALA A 187 -0.12 -8.20 -6.78
C ALA A 187 1.38 -8.53 -6.68
N LEU A 188 2.23 -7.55 -6.94
CA LEU A 188 3.68 -7.69 -6.89
C LEU A 188 4.19 -7.52 -5.47
N LYS A 189 5.01 -8.46 -5.00
CA LYS A 189 5.78 -8.32 -3.76
C LYS A 189 7.03 -7.46 -3.97
N ILE A 190 7.15 -6.36 -3.23
CA ILE A 190 8.42 -5.63 -3.07
C ILE A 190 8.85 -5.63 -1.61
N TYR A 191 10.12 -5.30 -1.33
CA TYR A 191 10.52 -5.05 0.05
C TYR A 191 9.98 -3.71 0.54
N HIS A 192 9.81 -3.60 1.87
CA HIS A 192 9.34 -2.35 2.44
C HIS A 192 10.31 -1.21 2.09
N PRO A 193 9.82 -0.09 1.53
CA PRO A 193 10.70 0.97 1.01
C PRO A 193 11.64 1.59 2.05
N SER A 194 11.29 1.54 3.36
CA SER A 194 12.18 1.99 4.43
C SER A 194 13.24 0.94 4.85
N MET A 195 13.14 -0.30 4.37
CA MET A 195 14.06 -1.40 4.74
C MET A 195 14.52 -2.14 3.47
N PRO A 196 15.39 -1.55 2.67
CA PRO A 196 15.70 -2.04 1.32
C PRO A 196 16.51 -3.35 1.30
N ARG A 197 17.04 -3.84 2.44
CA ARG A 197 17.82 -5.10 2.54
C ARG A 197 18.84 -5.26 1.39
N GLY A 198 19.62 -4.22 1.13
CA GLY A 198 20.62 -4.19 0.05
C GLY A 198 20.06 -3.93 -1.36
N LYS A 199 18.76 -3.76 -1.50
CA LYS A 199 18.11 -3.39 -2.76
C LYS A 199 17.67 -1.93 -2.68
N ASN A 200 18.21 -1.08 -3.54
CA ASN A 200 17.83 0.33 -3.62
C ASN A 200 16.58 0.52 -4.49
N TRP A 201 16.11 1.75 -4.63
CA TRP A 201 14.92 2.06 -5.42
C TRP A 201 15.14 1.85 -6.93
N HIS A 202 16.38 1.92 -7.46
CA HIS A 202 16.69 1.61 -8.86
C HIS A 202 16.40 0.14 -9.17
N PHE A 203 16.83 -0.78 -8.30
CA PHE A 203 16.50 -2.19 -8.44
C PHE A 203 14.99 -2.42 -8.44
N TRP A 204 14.26 -1.77 -7.53
CA TRP A 204 12.81 -1.90 -7.47
C TRP A 204 12.12 -1.24 -8.66
N HIS A 205 12.72 -0.22 -9.25
CA HIS A 205 12.23 0.36 -10.50
C HIS A 205 12.24 -0.67 -11.64
N GLU A 206 13.34 -1.36 -11.84
CA GLU A 206 13.44 -2.42 -12.86
C GLU A 206 12.37 -3.51 -12.65
N VAL A 207 12.18 -3.94 -11.42
CA VAL A 207 11.16 -4.95 -11.06
C VAL A 207 9.74 -4.45 -11.34
N ILE A 208 9.41 -3.22 -10.90
CA ILE A 208 8.08 -2.64 -11.06
C ILE A 208 7.80 -2.30 -12.53
N ALA A 209 8.76 -1.73 -13.25
CA ALA A 209 8.62 -1.46 -14.69
C ALA A 209 8.33 -2.75 -15.45
N LYS A 210 9.13 -3.80 -15.22
CA LYS A 210 8.89 -5.12 -15.81
C LYS A 210 7.51 -5.68 -15.48
N PHE A 211 7.06 -5.54 -14.23
CA PHE A 211 5.74 -5.97 -13.78
C PHE A 211 4.60 -5.24 -14.49
N LEU A 212 4.73 -3.92 -14.65
CA LEU A 212 3.70 -3.10 -15.29
C LEU A 212 3.67 -3.26 -16.82
N GLU A 213 4.78 -3.63 -17.45
CA GLU A 213 4.91 -3.78 -18.91
C GLU A 213 4.59 -5.20 -19.38
N THR A 214 4.74 -6.22 -18.54
CA THR A 214 4.53 -7.61 -18.93
C THR A 214 3.03 -7.93 -19.00
N PRO A 215 2.50 -8.37 -20.16
CA PRO A 215 1.17 -8.97 -20.22
C PRO A 215 1.18 -10.26 -19.40
N LEU A 216 0.50 -10.26 -18.25
CA LEU A 216 0.45 -11.44 -17.37
C LEU A 216 -0.73 -12.36 -17.69
N PHE A 217 -1.66 -11.88 -18.56
CA PHE A 217 -2.89 -12.60 -18.95
C PHE A 217 -3.24 -12.29 -20.41
#